data_5df045306865426c77f983ec8f2624ae
#
_entry.id   5df045306865426c77f983ec8f2624ae
#
_cell.length_a   1.000
_cell.length_b   1.000
_cell.length_c   1.000
_cell.angle_alpha   90.00
_cell.angle_beta   90.00
_cell.angle_gamma   90.00
#
_symmetry.space_group_name_H-M   'P 1'
#
loop_
_entity.id
_entity.type
_entity.pdbx_description
1 polymer ?
#
loop_
_entity_poly.entity_id
_entity_poly.type
_entity_poly.pdbx_seq_one_letter_code
_entity_poly.pdbx_strand_id
1 'polypeptide(L)'
;MKLLEFTTSEPLFEILARIACHKAGIYCFSAYVWNRSMLQALLPELAKLQPQSRIVLGGPDADGAAYGLRPQDYVVKGPGEGALRHLADSAFTLPGGEIEHPAPPLRELPFPYRAADKPALRDRLVYYETFRGCPFRCAYCLSATDDRHEPRFDVSQAADRRRLRSELHRLLSFVPRTIKFVDRSFNINTALARYIWRFAIGLESSCEWHFEIYPELLSEEDIKLLSQAPAGRIRLETGIQTVNRAVNQACGRRSDWPKACAMLLALQRRTQVSVHADLLAGLPGETLSSVLHSLDELAACLPHEIQLGTLKILSGTPMQAIASQRGYIWMDSPPWQVLASDRLSFAQMATLQDLARIINLYWNKGEFRKQWSALLAEGHRASQLFLRLLARHREQGLQLHSISARHRAEVFASCFAAGDR
;
A
#
# COMPACT_ATOMS: atom_id res chain seq x y z
N MET A 1 -23.28 -13.06 12.13
CA MET A 1 -21.82 -12.81 12.03
C MET A 1 -21.50 -11.54 12.79
N LYS A 2 -20.43 -11.54 13.60
CA LYS A 2 -19.89 -10.38 14.31
C LYS A 2 -18.48 -10.09 13.77
N LEU A 3 -18.18 -8.85 13.43
CA LEU A 3 -16.85 -8.39 13.06
C LEU A 3 -16.15 -7.86 14.32
N LEU A 4 -14.90 -8.27 14.53
CA LEU A 4 -14.02 -7.75 15.56
C LEU A 4 -12.76 -7.23 14.88
N GLU A 5 -12.31 -6.04 15.30
CA GLU A 5 -11.09 -5.41 14.81
C GLU A 5 -10.09 -5.31 15.96
N PHE A 6 -8.82 -5.55 15.62
CA PHE A 6 -7.68 -5.51 16.52
C PHE A 6 -6.50 -4.84 15.82
N THR A 7 -5.59 -4.29 16.60
CA THR A 7 -4.30 -3.83 16.11
C THR A 7 -3.22 -4.86 16.42
N THR A 8 -2.17 -4.93 15.60
CA THR A 8 -1.05 -5.84 15.82
C THR A 8 -0.20 -5.49 17.05
N SER A 9 -0.46 -4.35 17.67
CA SER A 9 0.20 -3.89 18.90
C SER A 9 -0.58 -4.24 20.18
N GLU A 10 -1.83 -4.75 20.07
CA GLU A 10 -2.60 -5.19 21.23
C GLU A 10 -2.00 -6.47 21.85
N PRO A 11 -1.99 -6.61 23.18
CA PRO A 11 -1.51 -7.82 23.83
C PRO A 11 -2.32 -9.05 23.41
N LEU A 12 -1.63 -10.15 23.11
CA LEU A 12 -2.23 -11.40 22.64
C LEU A 12 -3.36 -11.89 23.57
N PHE A 13 -3.15 -11.82 24.89
CA PHE A 13 -4.12 -12.26 25.90
C PHE A 13 -5.43 -11.46 25.82
N GLU A 14 -5.36 -10.15 25.59
CA GLU A 14 -6.54 -9.30 25.46
C GLU A 14 -7.33 -9.62 24.20
N ILE A 15 -6.64 -9.85 23.08
CA ILE A 15 -7.25 -10.29 21.82
C ILE A 15 -7.98 -11.63 22.04
N LEU A 16 -7.30 -12.63 22.65
CA LEU A 16 -7.88 -13.93 22.96
C LEU A 16 -9.11 -13.81 23.85
N ALA A 17 -9.06 -13.02 24.92
CA ALA A 17 -10.17 -12.82 25.84
C ALA A 17 -11.40 -12.25 25.11
N ARG A 18 -11.20 -11.25 24.25
CA ARG A 18 -12.28 -10.63 23.46
C ARG A 18 -12.86 -11.57 22.41
N ILE A 19 -12.06 -12.44 21.80
CA ILE A 19 -12.53 -13.40 20.79
C ILE A 19 -13.25 -14.56 21.49
N ALA A 20 -12.63 -15.18 22.49
CA ALA A 20 -13.10 -16.41 23.13
C ALA A 20 -14.43 -16.22 23.89
N CYS A 21 -14.71 -15.01 24.39
CA CYS A 21 -15.98 -14.72 25.07
C CYS A 21 -17.23 -14.92 24.19
N HIS A 22 -17.05 -14.89 22.83
CA HIS A 22 -18.18 -15.06 21.92
C HIS A 22 -18.61 -16.49 21.68
N LYS A 23 -17.82 -17.49 22.05
CA LYS A 23 -18.12 -18.93 21.93
C LYS A 23 -18.71 -19.29 20.54
N ALA A 24 -18.10 -18.76 19.47
CA ALA A 24 -18.57 -19.00 18.12
C ALA A 24 -18.18 -20.42 17.65
N GLY A 25 -19.04 -21.03 16.82
CA GLY A 25 -18.68 -22.30 16.15
C GLY A 25 -17.66 -22.13 15.05
N ILE A 26 -17.59 -20.93 14.44
CA ILE A 26 -16.70 -20.61 13.31
C ILE A 26 -16.01 -19.28 13.60
N TYR A 27 -14.68 -19.26 13.46
CA TYR A 27 -13.85 -18.07 13.54
C TYR A 27 -13.13 -17.86 12.21
N CYS A 28 -13.35 -16.71 11.57
CA CYS A 28 -12.73 -16.35 10.28
C CYS A 28 -11.64 -15.31 10.48
N PHE A 29 -10.48 -15.53 9.87
CA PHE A 29 -9.33 -14.62 9.91
C PHE A 29 -8.79 -14.34 8.53
N SER A 30 -8.24 -13.13 8.33
CA SER A 30 -7.52 -12.75 7.14
C SER A 30 -6.04 -12.65 7.44
N ALA A 31 -5.23 -13.50 6.78
CA ALA A 31 -3.78 -13.53 6.91
C ALA A 31 -3.11 -12.63 5.88
N TYR A 32 -2.28 -11.73 6.39
CA TYR A 32 -1.42 -10.83 5.63
C TYR A 32 -0.02 -10.81 6.22
N VAL A 33 0.96 -10.38 5.43
CA VAL A 33 2.35 -10.27 5.88
C VAL A 33 2.53 -9.49 7.19
N TRP A 34 1.73 -8.46 7.42
CA TRP A 34 1.84 -7.61 8.61
C TRP A 34 1.20 -8.17 9.88
N ASN A 35 0.28 -9.14 9.78
CA ASN A 35 -0.35 -9.75 10.95
C ASN A 35 0.03 -11.24 11.15
N ARG A 36 0.93 -11.76 10.31
CA ARG A 36 1.33 -13.17 10.33
C ARG A 36 1.79 -13.62 11.71
N SER A 37 2.79 -12.95 12.28
CA SER A 37 3.36 -13.35 13.59
C SER A 37 2.31 -13.36 14.71
N MET A 38 1.39 -12.37 14.68
CA MET A 38 0.29 -12.34 15.64
C MET A 38 -0.67 -13.51 15.44
N LEU A 39 -1.06 -13.81 14.21
CA LEU A 39 -1.97 -14.94 13.94
C LEU A 39 -1.30 -16.29 14.24
N GLN A 40 -0.01 -16.45 13.97
CA GLN A 40 0.75 -17.65 14.35
C GLN A 40 0.75 -17.90 15.86
N ALA A 41 0.78 -16.85 16.66
CA ALA A 41 0.65 -16.95 18.11
C ALA A 41 -0.81 -17.13 18.56
N LEU A 42 -1.77 -16.48 17.88
CA LEU A 42 -3.18 -16.43 18.29
C LEU A 42 -3.94 -17.72 18.00
N LEU A 43 -3.81 -18.26 16.76
CA LEU A 43 -4.69 -19.34 16.31
C LEU A 43 -4.51 -20.65 17.09
N PRO A 44 -3.30 -21.10 17.43
CA PRO A 44 -3.13 -22.28 18.28
C PRO A 44 -3.74 -22.11 19.68
N GLU A 45 -3.62 -20.92 20.29
CA GLU A 45 -4.18 -20.67 21.62
C GLU A 45 -5.71 -20.61 21.58
N LEU A 46 -6.28 -19.98 20.53
CA LEU A 46 -7.74 -20.00 20.32
C LEU A 46 -8.26 -21.43 20.11
N ALA A 47 -7.53 -22.26 19.37
CA ALA A 47 -7.89 -23.66 19.13
C ALA A 47 -7.95 -24.48 20.44
N LYS A 48 -7.06 -24.22 21.40
CA LYS A 48 -7.08 -24.83 22.75
C LYS A 48 -8.29 -24.36 23.55
N LEU A 49 -8.62 -23.07 23.49
CA LEU A 49 -9.76 -22.49 24.24
C LEU A 49 -11.12 -22.90 23.66
N GLN A 50 -11.19 -23.14 22.35
CA GLN A 50 -12.41 -23.45 21.61
C GLN A 50 -12.23 -24.71 20.75
N PRO A 51 -12.04 -25.89 21.35
CA PRO A 51 -11.67 -27.14 20.66
C PRO A 51 -12.74 -27.61 19.66
N GLN A 52 -14.00 -27.28 19.89
CA GLN A 52 -15.13 -27.68 19.06
C GLN A 52 -15.38 -26.67 17.89
N SER A 53 -14.76 -25.52 17.93
CA SER A 53 -14.89 -24.54 16.86
C SER A 53 -14.06 -24.92 15.63
N ARG A 54 -14.36 -24.32 14.49
CA ARG A 54 -13.52 -24.36 13.29
C ARG A 54 -12.94 -22.99 12.99
N ILE A 55 -11.72 -22.98 12.50
CA ILE A 55 -11.03 -21.77 12.03
C ILE A 55 -11.10 -21.76 10.50
N VAL A 56 -11.42 -20.63 9.92
CA VAL A 56 -11.32 -20.36 8.48
C VAL A 56 -10.25 -19.28 8.29
N LEU A 57 -9.15 -19.63 7.68
CA LEU A 57 -8.04 -18.73 7.37
C LEU A 57 -8.02 -18.42 5.89
N GLY A 58 -8.16 -17.16 5.53
CA GLY A 58 -8.02 -16.66 4.15
C GLY A 58 -7.02 -15.52 4.06
N GLY A 59 -6.86 -14.97 2.86
CA GLY A 59 -5.97 -13.85 2.59
C GLY A 59 -4.67 -14.25 1.88
N PRO A 60 -3.89 -13.28 1.41
CA PRO A 60 -2.72 -13.53 0.55
C PRO A 60 -1.61 -14.35 1.21
N ASP A 61 -1.58 -14.42 2.53
CA ASP A 61 -0.57 -15.15 3.31
C ASP A 61 -1.14 -16.41 3.98
N ALA A 62 -2.32 -16.87 3.57
CA ALA A 62 -2.96 -18.04 4.18
C ALA A 62 -2.22 -19.35 3.82
N ASP A 63 -1.68 -20.00 4.86
CA ASP A 63 -0.99 -21.28 4.80
C ASP A 63 -1.31 -22.08 6.08
N GLY A 64 -1.99 -23.21 5.93
CA GLY A 64 -2.46 -24.01 7.09
C GLY A 64 -1.34 -24.48 7.98
N ALA A 65 -0.24 -24.97 7.42
CA ALA A 65 0.89 -25.48 8.17
C ALA A 65 1.61 -24.36 8.94
N ALA A 66 1.80 -23.21 8.30
CA ALA A 66 2.48 -22.08 8.91
C ALA A 66 1.74 -21.47 10.11
N TYR A 67 0.43 -21.69 10.22
CA TYR A 67 -0.41 -21.15 11.30
C TYR A 67 -0.90 -22.20 12.30
N GLY A 68 -0.42 -23.44 12.19
CA GLY A 68 -0.79 -24.51 13.11
C GLY A 68 -2.27 -24.88 13.08
N LEU A 69 -2.90 -24.80 11.92
CA LEU A 69 -4.31 -25.17 11.76
C LEU A 69 -4.52 -26.67 11.95
N ARG A 70 -5.66 -27.04 12.53
CA ARG A 70 -6.05 -28.43 12.80
C ARG A 70 -6.66 -29.06 11.53
N PRO A 71 -6.74 -30.40 11.45
CA PRO A 71 -7.33 -31.08 10.30
C PRO A 71 -8.78 -30.69 9.98
N GLN A 72 -9.56 -30.21 10.97
CA GLN A 72 -10.94 -29.75 10.75
C GLN A 72 -11.04 -28.29 10.30
N ASP A 73 -9.97 -27.50 10.39
CA ASP A 73 -9.96 -26.08 10.02
C ASP A 73 -9.84 -25.91 8.51
N TYR A 74 -10.17 -24.73 7.99
CA TYR A 74 -10.17 -24.46 6.56
C TYR A 74 -9.14 -23.40 6.19
N VAL A 75 -8.48 -23.60 5.05
CA VAL A 75 -7.60 -22.62 4.41
C VAL A 75 -8.24 -22.21 3.08
N VAL A 76 -8.67 -20.98 2.97
CA VAL A 76 -9.25 -20.45 1.73
C VAL A 76 -8.13 -19.97 0.80
N LYS A 77 -8.04 -20.57 -0.37
CA LYS A 77 -7.14 -20.15 -1.45
C LYS A 77 -7.86 -19.24 -2.44
N GLY A 78 -7.17 -18.21 -2.90
CA GLY A 78 -7.76 -17.21 -3.80
C GLY A 78 -8.79 -16.29 -3.10
N PRO A 79 -9.75 -15.73 -3.85
CA PRO A 79 -10.77 -14.83 -3.33
C PRO A 79 -11.72 -15.52 -2.35
N GLY A 80 -11.98 -14.87 -1.22
CA GLY A 80 -12.77 -15.47 -0.14
C GLY A 80 -14.28 -15.50 -0.37
N GLU A 81 -14.82 -14.69 -1.27
CA GLU A 81 -16.28 -14.48 -1.39
C GLU A 81 -17.03 -15.77 -1.75
N GLY A 82 -16.55 -16.48 -2.80
CA GLY A 82 -17.14 -17.74 -3.24
C GLY A 82 -16.92 -18.86 -2.24
N ALA A 83 -15.69 -18.98 -1.72
CA ALA A 83 -15.32 -20.02 -0.76
C ALA A 83 -16.09 -19.90 0.55
N LEU A 84 -16.21 -18.70 1.12
CA LEU A 84 -16.98 -18.47 2.34
C LEU A 84 -18.48 -18.76 2.15
N ARG A 85 -19.04 -18.39 0.99
CA ARG A 85 -20.42 -18.74 0.66
C ARG A 85 -20.62 -20.25 0.58
N HIS A 86 -19.73 -20.95 -0.15
CA HIS A 86 -19.77 -22.41 -0.26
C HIS A 86 -19.67 -23.11 1.10
N LEU A 87 -18.77 -22.66 1.97
CA LEU A 87 -18.65 -23.15 3.35
C LEU A 87 -19.93 -22.87 4.15
N ALA A 88 -20.50 -21.68 4.03
CA ALA A 88 -21.75 -21.33 4.73
C ALA A 88 -22.95 -22.14 4.25
N ASP A 89 -23.09 -22.33 2.94
CA ASP A 89 -24.17 -23.14 2.32
C ASP A 89 -24.09 -24.61 2.76
N SER A 90 -22.86 -25.12 3.02
CA SER A 90 -22.65 -26.46 3.61
C SER A 90 -22.77 -26.49 5.15
N ALA A 91 -23.17 -25.39 5.80
CA ALA A 91 -23.16 -25.24 7.25
C ALA A 91 -21.79 -25.56 7.88
N PHE A 92 -20.67 -25.37 7.16
CA PHE A 92 -19.29 -25.68 7.56
C PHE A 92 -19.09 -27.16 7.93
N THR A 93 -19.81 -28.08 7.29
CA THR A 93 -19.70 -29.52 7.53
C THR A 93 -18.73 -30.24 6.59
N LEU A 94 -18.18 -29.53 5.60
CA LEU A 94 -17.18 -30.08 4.68
C LEU A 94 -15.94 -30.59 5.44
N PRO A 95 -15.19 -31.55 4.89
CA PRO A 95 -13.87 -31.89 5.42
C PRO A 95 -12.98 -30.65 5.50
N GLY A 96 -12.17 -30.56 6.55
CA GLY A 96 -11.19 -29.49 6.68
C GLY A 96 -10.06 -29.60 5.64
N GLY A 97 -9.28 -28.56 5.53
CA GLY A 97 -8.17 -28.46 4.57
C GLY A 97 -8.30 -27.26 3.64
N GLU A 98 -7.67 -27.33 2.49
CA GLU A 98 -7.71 -26.25 1.50
C GLU A 98 -9.04 -26.21 0.76
N ILE A 99 -9.62 -25.02 0.70
CA ILE A 99 -10.87 -24.72 0.01
C ILE A 99 -10.56 -23.69 -1.08
N GLU A 100 -10.75 -24.11 -2.32
CA GLU A 100 -10.71 -23.24 -3.49
C GLU A 100 -12.11 -23.23 -4.13
N HIS A 101 -12.64 -22.08 -4.40
CA HIS A 101 -13.96 -21.91 -5.02
C HIS A 101 -13.96 -20.67 -5.90
N PRO A 102 -14.51 -20.73 -7.11
CA PRO A 102 -14.62 -19.57 -7.99
C PRO A 102 -15.29 -18.39 -7.27
N ALA A 103 -14.69 -17.21 -7.40
CA ALA A 103 -15.32 -16.00 -6.93
C ALA A 103 -16.44 -15.59 -7.85
N PRO A 104 -17.53 -15.02 -7.34
CA PRO A 104 -18.52 -14.36 -8.18
C PRO A 104 -17.87 -13.16 -8.89
N PRO A 105 -18.36 -12.77 -10.08
CA PRO A 105 -17.91 -11.55 -10.76
C PRO A 105 -17.97 -10.33 -9.84
N LEU A 106 -16.97 -9.44 -9.91
CA LEU A 106 -16.89 -8.26 -9.04
C LEU A 106 -18.14 -7.39 -9.10
N ARG A 107 -18.79 -7.31 -10.29
CA ARG A 107 -20.04 -6.58 -10.52
C ARG A 107 -21.23 -7.12 -9.71
N GLU A 108 -21.22 -8.41 -9.36
CA GLU A 108 -22.30 -9.10 -8.64
C GLU A 108 -22.14 -8.99 -7.13
N LEU A 109 -20.96 -8.60 -6.66
CA LEU A 109 -20.73 -8.44 -5.23
C LEU A 109 -21.62 -7.34 -4.66
N PRO A 110 -22.19 -7.56 -3.46
CA PRO A 110 -22.97 -6.53 -2.79
C PRO A 110 -22.08 -5.37 -2.35
N PHE A 111 -22.71 -4.27 -1.96
CA PHE A 111 -22.01 -3.17 -1.30
C PHE A 111 -21.43 -3.66 0.02
N PRO A 112 -20.13 -3.40 0.32
CA PRO A 112 -19.41 -4.10 1.39
C PRO A 112 -19.77 -3.69 2.81
N TYR A 113 -20.45 -2.55 3.00
CA TYR A 113 -20.75 -1.99 4.32
C TYR A 113 -22.24 -1.95 4.61
N ARG A 114 -22.63 -2.17 5.88
CA ARG A 114 -23.98 -2.09 6.37
C ARG A 114 -24.23 -0.77 7.09
N ALA A 115 -25.46 -0.33 7.20
CA ALA A 115 -25.82 0.87 7.94
C ALA A 115 -25.37 0.82 9.43
N ALA A 116 -25.40 -0.37 10.01
CA ALA A 116 -24.94 -0.61 11.40
C ALA A 116 -23.42 -0.40 11.59
N ASP A 117 -22.63 -0.38 10.51
CA ASP A 117 -21.18 -0.20 10.59
C ASP A 117 -20.80 1.29 10.73
N LYS A 118 -21.77 2.21 10.58
CA LYS A 118 -21.53 3.67 10.61
C LYS A 118 -20.72 4.16 11.82
N PRO A 119 -21.00 3.76 13.07
CA PRO A 119 -20.20 4.20 14.21
C PRO A 119 -18.73 3.79 14.14
N ALA A 120 -18.46 2.60 13.58
CA ALA A 120 -17.11 2.06 13.44
C ALA A 120 -16.32 2.68 12.27
N LEU A 121 -17.02 3.23 11.25
CA LEU A 121 -16.41 3.78 10.03
C LEU A 121 -16.23 5.31 10.09
N ARG A 122 -16.92 5.97 11.02
CA ARG A 122 -16.85 7.42 11.17
C ARG A 122 -15.43 7.89 11.49
N ASP A 123 -14.97 8.93 10.79
CA ASP A 123 -13.64 9.53 10.91
C ASP A 123 -12.48 8.55 10.66
N ARG A 124 -12.78 7.40 10.02
CA ARG A 124 -11.83 6.35 9.66
C ARG A 124 -11.48 6.38 8.19
N LEU A 125 -10.45 5.61 7.84
CA LEU A 125 -10.17 5.23 6.47
C LEU A 125 -11.10 4.07 6.08
N VAL A 126 -11.82 4.23 4.96
CA VAL A 126 -12.76 3.24 4.41
C VAL A 126 -12.24 2.78 3.06
N TYR A 127 -12.23 1.47 2.84
CA TYR A 127 -11.78 0.87 1.58
C TYR A 127 -12.93 0.66 0.60
N TYR A 128 -12.64 0.83 -0.69
CA TYR A 128 -13.61 0.54 -1.74
C TYR A 128 -12.89 -0.01 -2.99
N GLU A 129 -13.53 -0.97 -3.68
CA GLU A 129 -12.97 -1.64 -4.86
C GLU A 129 -13.86 -1.38 -6.07
N THR A 130 -13.27 -0.87 -7.16
CA THR A 130 -13.97 -0.67 -8.45
C THR A 130 -13.37 -1.46 -9.61
N PHE A 131 -12.14 -1.98 -9.41
CA PHE A 131 -11.45 -2.82 -10.36
C PHE A 131 -10.60 -3.85 -9.65
N ARG A 132 -10.68 -5.11 -10.05
CA ARG A 132 -9.91 -6.23 -9.49
C ARG A 132 -8.89 -6.75 -10.50
N GLY A 133 -7.68 -7.04 -10.00
CA GLY A 133 -6.54 -7.44 -10.80
C GLY A 133 -5.65 -6.26 -11.22
N CYS A 134 -4.56 -6.56 -11.90
CA CYS A 134 -3.62 -5.56 -12.42
C CYS A 134 -3.03 -6.05 -13.74
N PRO A 135 -3.07 -5.27 -14.84
CA PRO A 135 -2.54 -5.71 -16.13
C PRO A 135 -1.00 -5.72 -16.18
N PHE A 136 -0.36 -5.13 -15.14
CA PHE A 136 1.09 -5.11 -15.04
C PHE A 136 1.59 -6.37 -14.32
N ARG A 137 2.69 -6.95 -14.83
CA ARG A 137 3.26 -8.22 -14.37
C ARG A 137 4.58 -8.01 -13.61
N CYS A 138 4.60 -7.02 -12.71
CA CYS A 138 5.80 -6.74 -11.91
C CYS A 138 6.16 -7.94 -11.03
N ALA A 139 7.38 -8.47 -11.18
CA ALA A 139 7.81 -9.74 -10.57
C ALA A 139 7.73 -9.75 -9.03
N TYR A 140 7.81 -8.58 -8.39
CA TYR A 140 7.77 -8.43 -6.92
C TYR A 140 6.35 -8.25 -6.35
N CYS A 141 5.33 -8.14 -7.20
CA CYS A 141 3.99 -7.74 -6.78
C CYS A 141 3.03 -8.93 -6.74
N LEU A 142 2.35 -9.15 -5.62
CA LEU A 142 1.30 -10.16 -5.50
C LEU A 142 0.13 -9.94 -6.47
N SER A 143 -0.17 -8.67 -6.82
CA SER A 143 -1.23 -8.38 -7.78
C SER A 143 -0.91 -8.86 -9.21
N ALA A 144 0.36 -9.19 -9.51
CA ALA A 144 0.74 -9.79 -10.78
C ALA A 144 0.35 -11.27 -10.90
N THR A 145 -0.03 -11.91 -9.80
CA THR A 145 -0.52 -13.29 -9.77
C THR A 145 -2.02 -13.41 -10.02
N ASP A 146 -2.73 -12.29 -10.01
CA ASP A 146 -4.18 -12.23 -10.29
C ASP A 146 -4.42 -11.85 -11.75
N ASP A 147 -4.88 -12.83 -12.55
CA ASP A 147 -5.12 -12.67 -14.00
C ASP A 147 -6.43 -11.98 -14.33
N ARG A 148 -7.27 -11.71 -13.33
CA ARG A 148 -8.54 -11.06 -13.53
C ARG A 148 -8.34 -9.60 -13.88
N HIS A 149 -9.16 -9.11 -14.80
CA HIS A 149 -9.23 -7.71 -15.23
C HIS A 149 -10.69 -7.31 -15.17
N GLU A 150 -11.23 -7.29 -13.95
CA GLU A 150 -12.67 -7.15 -13.72
C GLU A 150 -13.06 -5.75 -13.27
N PRO A 151 -13.68 -4.93 -14.12
CA PRO A 151 -14.35 -3.72 -13.69
C PRO A 151 -15.66 -4.07 -12.96
N ARG A 152 -15.91 -3.39 -11.85
CA ARG A 152 -17.17 -3.47 -11.12
C ARG A 152 -18.31 -2.74 -11.86
N PHE A 153 -17.96 -1.68 -12.57
CA PHE A 153 -18.91 -0.79 -13.25
C PHE A 153 -18.46 -0.48 -14.67
N ASP A 154 -19.41 -0.49 -15.58
CA ASP A 154 -19.28 0.10 -16.91
C ASP A 154 -19.99 1.46 -16.95
N VAL A 155 -19.21 2.55 -16.87
CA VAL A 155 -19.77 3.91 -16.85
C VAL A 155 -20.38 4.37 -18.19
N SER A 156 -20.29 3.58 -19.26
CA SER A 156 -21.07 3.81 -20.47
C SER A 156 -22.55 3.50 -20.24
N GLN A 157 -22.84 2.57 -19.32
CA GLN A 157 -24.19 2.12 -18.99
C GLN A 157 -24.85 3.03 -17.92
N ALA A 158 -26.05 3.51 -18.21
CA ALA A 158 -26.78 4.38 -17.27
C ALA A 158 -27.12 3.69 -15.93
N ALA A 159 -27.38 2.38 -15.95
CA ALA A 159 -27.67 1.60 -14.76
C ALA A 159 -26.44 1.55 -13.81
N ASP A 160 -25.25 1.28 -14.37
CA ASP A 160 -23.99 1.21 -13.59
C ASP A 160 -23.61 2.59 -13.05
N ARG A 161 -23.80 3.67 -13.83
CA ARG A 161 -23.59 5.04 -13.31
C ARG A 161 -24.51 5.34 -12.11
N ARG A 162 -25.79 4.96 -12.17
CA ARG A 162 -26.72 5.15 -11.05
C ARG A 162 -26.30 4.34 -9.83
N ARG A 163 -25.94 3.07 -10.02
CA ARG A 163 -25.49 2.19 -8.96
C ARG A 163 -24.19 2.73 -8.31
N LEU A 164 -23.18 3.05 -9.10
CA LEU A 164 -21.93 3.62 -8.63
C LEU A 164 -22.18 4.90 -7.81
N ARG A 165 -22.95 5.83 -8.35
CA ARG A 165 -23.30 7.08 -7.65
C ARG A 165 -23.99 6.80 -6.30
N SER A 166 -24.92 5.86 -6.27
CA SER A 166 -25.59 5.44 -5.04
C SER A 166 -24.61 4.85 -4.02
N GLU A 167 -23.69 3.97 -4.46
CA GLU A 167 -22.68 3.37 -3.59
C GLU A 167 -21.68 4.43 -3.05
N LEU A 168 -21.26 5.39 -3.88
CA LEU A 168 -20.40 6.52 -3.45
C LEU A 168 -21.09 7.42 -2.41
N HIS A 169 -22.38 7.74 -2.59
CA HIS A 169 -23.15 8.46 -1.57
C HIS A 169 -23.29 7.65 -0.27
N ARG A 170 -23.47 6.33 -0.37
CA ARG A 170 -23.51 5.47 0.82
C ARG A 170 -22.19 5.47 1.56
N LEU A 171 -21.02 5.43 0.89
CA LEU A 171 -19.71 5.59 1.52
C LEU A 171 -19.61 6.90 2.29
N LEU A 172 -20.02 8.01 1.67
CA LEU A 172 -20.01 9.33 2.32
C LEU A 172 -20.96 9.41 3.53
N SER A 173 -22.08 8.65 3.53
CA SER A 173 -23.02 8.63 4.65
C SER A 173 -22.42 8.06 5.94
N PHE A 174 -21.32 7.33 5.86
CA PHE A 174 -20.53 6.88 7.01
C PHE A 174 -19.64 7.97 7.60
N VAL A 175 -19.52 9.14 6.94
CA VAL A 175 -18.65 10.25 7.34
C VAL A 175 -17.20 9.81 7.50
N PRO A 176 -16.60 9.14 6.50
CA PRO A 176 -15.22 8.71 6.59
C PRO A 176 -14.26 9.90 6.47
N ARG A 177 -13.06 9.79 7.09
CA ARG A 177 -11.98 10.73 6.87
C ARG A 177 -11.37 10.58 5.47
N THR A 178 -11.16 9.33 5.07
CA THR A 178 -10.56 8.99 3.77
C THR A 178 -11.29 7.80 3.16
N ILE A 179 -11.61 7.87 1.87
CA ILE A 179 -12.02 6.72 1.06
C ILE A 179 -10.81 6.31 0.23
N LYS A 180 -10.20 5.14 0.54
CA LYS A 180 -9.09 4.59 -0.24
C LYS A 180 -9.62 3.53 -1.21
N PHE A 181 -9.37 3.76 -2.50
CA PHE A 181 -9.61 2.75 -3.54
C PHE A 181 -8.47 1.73 -3.50
N VAL A 182 -8.84 0.44 -3.47
CA VAL A 182 -7.86 -0.65 -3.42
C VAL A 182 -7.46 -1.16 -4.79
N ASP A 183 -7.97 -0.54 -5.83
CA ASP A 183 -7.63 -0.77 -7.24
C ASP A 183 -6.12 -0.48 -7.46
N ARG A 184 -5.36 -1.48 -7.90
CA ARG A 184 -3.89 -1.42 -8.01
C ARG A 184 -3.35 -0.49 -9.10
N SER A 185 -4.22 -0.06 -10.00
CA SER A 185 -3.92 0.89 -11.08
C SER A 185 -5.25 1.55 -11.45
N PHE A 186 -5.76 2.40 -10.58
CA PHE A 186 -7.09 2.98 -10.66
C PHE A 186 -7.39 3.63 -12.03
N ASN A 187 -6.42 4.32 -12.60
CA ASN A 187 -6.58 5.03 -13.86
C ASN A 187 -6.37 4.18 -15.13
N ILE A 188 -6.26 2.84 -14.99
CA ILE A 188 -6.26 1.92 -16.14
C ILE A 188 -7.59 2.00 -16.91
N ASN A 189 -8.69 2.14 -16.19
CA ASN A 189 -10.00 2.46 -16.76
C ASN A 189 -10.23 3.98 -16.68
N THR A 190 -9.73 4.69 -17.67
CA THR A 190 -9.76 6.16 -17.72
C THR A 190 -11.18 6.73 -17.61
N ALA A 191 -12.18 6.09 -18.24
CA ALA A 191 -13.56 6.57 -18.19
C ALA A 191 -14.14 6.48 -16.77
N LEU A 192 -13.91 5.37 -16.08
CA LEU A 192 -14.34 5.15 -14.70
C LEU A 192 -13.59 6.11 -13.74
N ALA A 193 -12.27 6.24 -13.92
CA ALA A 193 -11.46 7.14 -13.10
C ALA A 193 -11.95 8.59 -13.19
N ARG A 194 -12.15 9.10 -14.41
CA ARG A 194 -12.70 10.45 -14.63
C ARG A 194 -14.09 10.64 -14.06
N TYR A 195 -14.94 9.62 -14.14
CA TYR A 195 -16.27 9.68 -13.56
C TYR A 195 -16.21 9.86 -12.04
N ILE A 196 -15.38 9.07 -11.37
CA ILE A 196 -15.20 9.12 -9.91
C ILE A 196 -14.50 10.41 -9.48
N TRP A 197 -13.47 10.86 -10.20
CA TRP A 197 -12.80 12.15 -9.90
C TRP A 197 -13.77 13.32 -10.03
N ARG A 198 -14.58 13.38 -11.11
CA ARG A 198 -15.62 14.42 -11.23
C ARG A 198 -16.62 14.39 -10.08
N PHE A 199 -17.03 13.20 -9.68
CA PHE A 199 -17.90 13.04 -8.52
C PHE A 199 -17.25 13.58 -7.24
N ALA A 200 -16.02 13.16 -6.94
CA ALA A 200 -15.28 13.58 -5.75
C ALA A 200 -15.02 15.10 -5.72
N ILE A 201 -14.67 15.69 -6.87
CA ILE A 201 -14.40 17.13 -7.00
C ILE A 201 -15.67 17.95 -6.79
N GLY A 202 -16.81 17.51 -7.29
CA GLY A 202 -18.08 18.22 -7.20
C GLY A 202 -18.79 18.14 -5.85
N LEU A 203 -18.14 17.54 -4.82
CA LEU A 203 -18.74 17.39 -3.49
C LEU A 203 -18.38 18.54 -2.55
N GLU A 204 -19.32 18.93 -1.71
CA GLU A 204 -19.04 19.74 -0.50
C GLU A 204 -18.79 18.79 0.66
N SER A 205 -17.55 18.34 0.83
CA SER A 205 -17.15 17.37 1.86
C SER A 205 -15.68 17.56 2.22
N SER A 206 -15.27 17.24 3.44
CA SER A 206 -13.86 17.20 3.87
C SER A 206 -13.21 15.82 3.64
N CYS A 207 -13.94 14.84 3.12
CA CYS A 207 -13.43 13.50 2.87
C CYS A 207 -12.33 13.52 1.81
N GLU A 208 -11.18 12.94 2.13
CA GLU A 208 -10.10 12.69 1.18
C GLU A 208 -10.41 11.44 0.34
N TRP A 209 -10.11 11.48 -0.95
CA TRP A 209 -10.24 10.38 -1.89
C TRP A 209 -8.86 9.94 -2.36
N HIS A 210 -8.46 8.73 -1.99
CA HIS A 210 -7.13 8.20 -2.20
C HIS A 210 -7.12 7.12 -3.28
N PHE A 211 -6.27 7.28 -4.30
CA PHE A 211 -6.17 6.41 -5.46
C PHE A 211 -4.73 6.00 -5.73
N GLU A 212 -4.51 4.71 -6.01
CA GLU A 212 -3.24 4.22 -6.55
C GLU A 212 -3.27 4.34 -8.07
N ILE A 213 -2.35 5.10 -8.66
CA ILE A 213 -2.35 5.40 -10.10
C ILE A 213 -1.03 5.05 -10.79
N TYR A 214 -1.10 4.94 -12.10
CA TYR A 214 0.06 4.91 -12.99
C TYR A 214 0.17 6.29 -13.66
N PRO A 215 1.19 7.10 -13.34
CA PRO A 215 1.25 8.49 -13.83
C PRO A 215 1.41 8.56 -15.35
N GLU A 216 2.05 7.56 -15.97
CA GLU A 216 2.19 7.47 -17.44
C GLU A 216 0.85 7.30 -18.18
N LEU A 217 -0.21 6.91 -17.48
CA LEU A 217 -1.56 6.80 -18.05
C LEU A 217 -2.36 8.10 -17.98
N LEU A 218 -1.86 9.10 -17.25
CA LEU A 218 -2.50 10.42 -17.22
C LEU A 218 -2.35 11.13 -18.57
N SER A 219 -3.33 11.95 -18.87
CA SER A 219 -3.39 12.82 -20.03
C SER A 219 -3.59 14.28 -19.62
N GLU A 220 -3.49 15.20 -20.58
CA GLU A 220 -3.77 16.61 -20.37
C GLU A 220 -5.21 16.87 -19.90
N GLU A 221 -6.19 16.06 -20.37
CA GLU A 221 -7.58 16.14 -19.91
C GLU A 221 -7.71 15.75 -18.42
N ASP A 222 -6.91 14.78 -17.97
CA ASP A 222 -6.91 14.36 -16.56
C ASP A 222 -6.30 15.45 -15.67
N ILE A 223 -5.20 16.08 -16.10
CA ILE A 223 -4.60 17.22 -15.38
C ILE A 223 -5.58 18.38 -15.30
N LYS A 224 -6.29 18.71 -16.40
CA LYS A 224 -7.32 19.76 -16.43
C LYS A 224 -8.49 19.43 -15.49
N LEU A 225 -8.89 18.18 -15.40
CA LEU A 225 -9.93 17.76 -14.46
C LEU A 225 -9.45 17.88 -13.02
N LEU A 226 -8.27 17.33 -12.72
CA LEU A 226 -7.68 17.31 -11.39
C LEU A 226 -7.31 18.71 -10.87
N SER A 227 -7.08 19.69 -11.77
CA SER A 227 -6.83 21.09 -11.37
C SER A 227 -8.04 21.77 -10.73
N GLN A 228 -9.23 21.18 -10.88
CA GLN A 228 -10.46 21.66 -10.24
C GLN A 228 -10.65 21.10 -8.83
N ALA A 229 -9.82 20.15 -8.40
CA ALA A 229 -9.93 19.55 -7.08
C ALA A 229 -9.53 20.53 -5.98
N PRO A 230 -10.38 20.73 -4.94
CA PRO A 230 -9.98 21.48 -3.76
C PRO A 230 -8.79 20.80 -3.05
N ALA A 231 -7.96 21.59 -2.37
CA ALA A 231 -6.88 21.06 -1.55
C ALA A 231 -7.39 20.02 -0.54
N GLY A 232 -6.62 18.93 -0.37
CA GLY A 232 -6.98 17.82 0.53
C GLY A 232 -8.09 16.90 0.03
N ARG A 233 -8.68 17.15 -1.17
CA ARG A 233 -9.75 16.34 -1.72
C ARG A 233 -9.24 15.05 -2.37
N ILE A 234 -8.18 15.14 -3.14
CA ILE A 234 -7.63 14.01 -3.90
C ILE A 234 -6.20 13.77 -3.49
N ARG A 235 -5.89 12.53 -3.17
CA ARG A 235 -4.55 11.99 -2.96
C ARG A 235 -4.28 10.92 -4.01
N LEU A 236 -3.17 11.06 -4.72
CA LEU A 236 -2.68 10.10 -5.70
C LEU A 236 -1.42 9.45 -5.17
N GLU A 237 -1.43 8.13 -5.04
CA GLU A 237 -0.28 7.30 -4.71
C GLU A 237 0.25 6.66 -5.99
N THR A 238 1.56 6.70 -6.20
CA THR A 238 2.17 6.14 -7.41
C THR A 238 3.48 5.42 -7.11
N GLY A 239 3.55 4.16 -7.51
CA GLY A 239 4.78 3.40 -7.45
C GLY A 239 5.67 3.71 -8.65
N ILE A 240 6.70 4.54 -8.48
CA ILE A 240 7.77 4.72 -9.47
C ILE A 240 8.74 3.56 -9.40
N GLN A 241 9.08 3.14 -8.19
CA GLN A 241 9.98 2.07 -7.79
C GLN A 241 11.45 2.37 -8.13
N THR A 242 11.76 2.65 -9.39
CA THR A 242 13.07 3.08 -9.88
C THR A 242 12.90 3.80 -11.22
N VAL A 243 13.76 4.77 -11.51
CA VAL A 243 13.83 5.40 -12.83
C VAL A 243 14.78 4.63 -13.79
N ASN A 244 15.49 3.64 -13.28
CA ASN A 244 16.42 2.84 -14.06
C ASN A 244 15.68 1.86 -14.96
N ARG A 245 15.75 2.08 -16.28
CA ARG A 245 15.07 1.27 -17.29
C ARG A 245 15.49 -0.20 -17.24
N ALA A 246 16.77 -0.51 -17.05
CA ALA A 246 17.27 -1.87 -17.02
C ALA A 246 16.73 -2.65 -15.79
N VAL A 247 16.66 -1.98 -14.63
CA VAL A 247 16.07 -2.53 -13.41
C VAL A 247 14.57 -2.79 -13.59
N ASN A 248 13.83 -1.82 -14.17
CA ASN A 248 12.42 -2.02 -14.50
C ASN A 248 12.20 -3.23 -15.42
N GLN A 249 13.01 -3.38 -16.47
CA GLN A 249 12.95 -4.53 -17.38
C GLN A 249 13.24 -5.85 -16.66
N ALA A 250 14.24 -5.88 -15.77
CA ALA A 250 14.57 -7.08 -14.98
C ALA A 250 13.42 -7.52 -14.05
N CYS A 251 12.54 -6.59 -13.67
CA CYS A 251 11.34 -6.86 -12.87
C CYS A 251 10.08 -7.08 -13.71
N GLY A 252 10.15 -7.07 -15.02
CA GLY A 252 8.96 -7.13 -15.90
C GLY A 252 8.05 -5.90 -15.77
N ARG A 253 8.55 -4.78 -15.20
CA ARG A 253 7.79 -3.56 -15.03
C ARG A 253 7.86 -2.70 -16.30
N ARG A 254 6.70 -2.34 -16.82
CA ARG A 254 6.60 -1.33 -17.89
C ARG A 254 6.61 0.05 -17.24
N SER A 255 7.58 0.88 -17.59
CA SER A 255 7.71 2.26 -17.08
C SER A 255 8.29 3.17 -18.15
N ASP A 256 7.77 4.37 -18.22
CA ASP A 256 8.23 5.48 -19.05
C ASP A 256 8.49 6.67 -18.12
N TRP A 257 9.71 6.74 -17.56
CA TRP A 257 10.06 7.79 -16.61
C TRP A 257 9.90 9.21 -17.18
N PRO A 258 10.36 9.54 -18.40
CA PRO A 258 10.12 10.87 -18.97
C PRO A 258 8.65 11.28 -18.95
N LYS A 259 7.74 10.39 -19.32
CA LYS A 259 6.31 10.65 -19.31
C LYS A 259 5.75 10.75 -17.88
N ALA A 260 6.15 9.85 -17.00
CA ALA A 260 5.76 9.91 -15.58
C ALA A 260 6.20 11.22 -14.94
N CYS A 261 7.45 11.62 -15.13
CA CYS A 261 8.03 12.87 -14.63
C CYS A 261 7.25 14.09 -15.14
N ALA A 262 6.95 14.14 -16.44
CA ALA A 262 6.17 15.23 -17.02
C ALA A 262 4.78 15.36 -16.38
N MET A 263 4.10 14.22 -16.12
CA MET A 263 2.79 14.21 -15.48
C MET A 263 2.87 14.57 -13.98
N LEU A 264 3.88 14.10 -13.26
CA LEU A 264 4.11 14.49 -11.86
C LEU A 264 4.37 15.99 -11.72
N LEU A 265 5.19 16.56 -12.60
CA LEU A 265 5.43 18.02 -12.66
C LEU A 265 4.16 18.79 -13.02
N ALA A 266 3.32 18.27 -13.92
CA ALA A 266 2.05 18.89 -14.27
C ALA A 266 1.08 18.88 -13.08
N LEU A 267 0.96 17.76 -12.37
CA LEU A 267 0.17 17.66 -11.14
C LEU A 267 0.64 18.67 -10.09
N GLN A 268 1.94 18.72 -9.84
CA GLN A 268 2.53 19.60 -8.85
C GLN A 268 2.33 21.09 -9.14
N ARG A 269 2.45 21.49 -10.43
CA ARG A 269 2.40 22.92 -10.85
C ARG A 269 0.99 23.42 -11.07
N ARG A 270 0.06 22.56 -11.45
CA ARG A 270 -1.24 22.95 -12.00
C ARG A 270 -2.43 22.47 -11.17
N THR A 271 -2.19 21.71 -10.10
CA THR A 271 -3.26 21.15 -9.26
C THR A 271 -2.96 21.34 -7.78
N GLN A 272 -3.96 21.08 -6.93
CA GLN A 272 -3.81 21.02 -5.47
C GLN A 272 -3.91 19.57 -4.95
N VAL A 273 -3.73 18.60 -5.84
CA VAL A 273 -3.77 17.17 -5.53
C VAL A 273 -2.53 16.78 -4.75
N SER A 274 -2.70 16.03 -3.67
CA SER A 274 -1.56 15.46 -2.94
C SER A 274 -0.97 14.28 -3.71
N VAL A 275 0.34 14.27 -3.94
CA VAL A 275 1.06 13.19 -4.60
C VAL A 275 1.97 12.48 -3.61
N HIS A 276 1.78 11.17 -3.49
CA HIS A 276 2.67 10.25 -2.77
C HIS A 276 3.36 9.36 -3.80
N ALA A 277 4.68 9.29 -3.76
CA ALA A 277 5.45 8.53 -4.74
C ALA A 277 6.43 7.57 -4.07
N ASP A 278 6.46 6.31 -4.56
CA ASP A 278 7.22 5.23 -3.96
C ASP A 278 8.44 4.87 -4.81
N LEU A 279 9.57 4.68 -4.12
CA LEU A 279 10.78 4.02 -4.61
C LEU A 279 10.99 2.72 -3.85
N LEU A 280 11.63 1.75 -4.49
CA LEU A 280 11.85 0.42 -3.92
C LEU A 280 13.32 0.02 -4.05
N ALA A 281 14.04 -0.02 -2.94
CA ALA A 281 15.43 -0.44 -2.88
C ALA A 281 15.56 -1.98 -2.86
N GLY A 282 16.59 -2.51 -3.53
CA GLY A 282 16.88 -3.93 -3.58
C GLY A 282 16.32 -4.65 -4.80
N LEU A 283 15.86 -3.93 -5.81
CA LEU A 283 15.42 -4.52 -7.08
C LEU A 283 16.61 -5.19 -7.84
N PRO A 284 16.35 -6.19 -8.71
CA PRO A 284 17.39 -6.92 -9.43
C PRO A 284 18.32 -6.01 -10.26
N GLY A 285 19.62 -6.08 -10.00
CA GLY A 285 20.64 -5.31 -10.70
C GLY A 285 20.76 -3.85 -10.24
N GLU A 286 20.00 -3.42 -9.24
CA GLU A 286 20.03 -2.05 -8.72
C GLU A 286 21.21 -1.81 -7.78
N THR A 287 21.96 -0.73 -8.02
CA THR A 287 23.10 -0.30 -7.19
C THR A 287 22.69 0.85 -6.27
N LEU A 288 23.50 1.13 -5.25
CA LEU A 288 23.29 2.29 -4.37
C LEU A 288 23.21 3.60 -5.17
N SER A 289 24.11 3.81 -6.14
CA SER A 289 24.07 5.00 -6.99
C SER A 289 22.81 5.09 -7.84
N SER A 290 22.27 3.96 -8.30
CA SER A 290 21.00 3.91 -9.04
C SER A 290 19.81 4.28 -8.18
N VAL A 291 19.74 3.81 -6.93
CA VAL A 291 18.68 4.19 -5.96
C VAL A 291 18.76 5.68 -5.66
N LEU A 292 19.97 6.19 -5.36
CA LEU A 292 20.17 7.62 -5.08
C LEU A 292 19.83 8.51 -6.28
N HIS A 293 20.17 8.07 -7.50
CA HIS A 293 19.75 8.76 -8.73
C HIS A 293 18.21 8.77 -8.87
N SER A 294 17.54 7.64 -8.63
CA SER A 294 16.07 7.58 -8.65
C SER A 294 15.45 8.52 -7.63
N LEU A 295 16.06 8.67 -6.46
CA LEU A 295 15.63 9.61 -5.43
C LEU A 295 15.79 11.07 -5.89
N ASP A 296 16.92 11.41 -6.54
CA ASP A 296 17.17 12.75 -7.06
C ASP A 296 16.14 13.13 -8.13
N GLU A 297 15.93 12.27 -9.10
CA GLU A 297 14.97 12.45 -10.18
C GLU A 297 13.53 12.62 -9.66
N LEU A 298 13.14 11.78 -8.69
CA LEU A 298 11.80 11.87 -8.10
C LEU A 298 11.63 13.13 -7.26
N ALA A 299 12.62 13.48 -6.44
CA ALA A 299 12.58 14.69 -5.61
C ALA A 299 12.48 15.96 -6.44
N ALA A 300 13.10 16.00 -7.64
CA ALA A 300 12.97 17.12 -8.58
C ALA A 300 11.52 17.36 -9.04
N CYS A 301 10.66 16.32 -9.01
CA CYS A 301 9.23 16.46 -9.27
C CYS A 301 8.44 17.02 -8.05
N LEU A 302 9.09 17.24 -6.91
CA LEU A 302 8.51 17.79 -5.68
C LEU A 302 7.19 17.11 -5.23
N PRO A 303 7.09 15.76 -5.17
CA PRO A 303 5.90 15.12 -4.63
C PRO A 303 5.69 15.53 -3.18
N HIS A 304 4.45 15.39 -2.67
CA HIS A 304 4.15 15.72 -1.27
C HIS A 304 4.81 14.74 -0.30
N GLU A 305 4.84 13.47 -0.68
CA GLU A 305 5.49 12.42 0.08
C GLU A 305 6.36 11.55 -0.83
N ILE A 306 7.50 11.12 -0.31
CA ILE A 306 8.39 10.12 -0.92
C ILE A 306 8.50 8.97 0.06
N GLN A 307 8.18 7.77 -0.39
CA GLN A 307 8.42 6.54 0.37
C GLN A 307 9.56 5.76 -0.30
N LEU A 308 10.65 5.59 0.42
CA LEU A 308 11.71 4.68 0.03
C LEU A 308 11.51 3.35 0.75
N GLY A 309 10.89 2.41 0.07
CA GLY A 309 10.65 1.06 0.57
C GLY A 309 11.83 0.13 0.36
N THR A 310 11.84 -1.01 1.07
CA THR A 310 12.76 -2.13 0.83
C THR A 310 12.00 -3.30 0.23
N LEU A 311 12.57 -3.93 -0.79
CA LEU A 311 12.00 -5.10 -1.44
C LEU A 311 11.75 -6.22 -0.43
N LYS A 312 10.59 -6.86 -0.56
CA LYS A 312 10.17 -8.04 0.21
C LYS A 312 10.04 -9.21 -0.74
N ILE A 313 10.57 -10.37 -0.36
CA ILE A 313 10.46 -11.60 -1.15
C ILE A 313 9.19 -12.33 -0.74
N LEU A 314 8.09 -11.97 -1.39
CA LEU A 314 6.77 -12.51 -1.07
C LEU A 314 6.58 -13.88 -1.72
N SER A 315 6.03 -14.82 -0.97
CA SER A 315 5.70 -16.17 -1.48
C SER A 315 4.71 -16.08 -2.62
N GLY A 316 4.88 -16.95 -3.63
CA GLY A 316 4.02 -16.99 -4.81
C GLY A 316 4.32 -15.92 -5.86
N THR A 317 5.28 -15.01 -5.64
CA THR A 317 5.71 -14.05 -6.65
C THR A 317 6.89 -14.58 -7.47
N PRO A 318 7.02 -14.19 -8.77
CA PRO A 318 8.20 -14.53 -9.57
C PRO A 318 9.52 -14.05 -8.97
N MET A 319 9.47 -13.02 -8.12
CA MET A 319 10.63 -12.45 -7.45
C MET A 319 11.34 -13.47 -6.54
N GLN A 320 10.63 -14.44 -5.99
CA GLN A 320 11.21 -15.48 -5.14
C GLN A 320 12.24 -16.32 -5.92
N ALA A 321 11.91 -16.73 -7.15
CA ALA A 321 12.83 -17.47 -8.02
C ALA A 321 14.00 -16.57 -8.47
N ILE A 322 13.72 -15.33 -8.85
CA ILE A 322 14.74 -14.35 -9.25
C ILE A 322 15.74 -14.11 -8.12
N ALA A 323 15.26 -13.91 -6.90
CA ALA A 323 16.08 -13.67 -5.72
C ALA A 323 17.00 -14.86 -5.42
N SER A 324 16.47 -16.09 -5.45
CA SER A 324 17.26 -17.31 -5.24
C SER A 324 18.34 -17.47 -6.30
N GLN A 325 18.03 -17.26 -7.59
CA GLN A 325 18.99 -17.37 -8.70
C GLN A 325 20.09 -16.31 -8.65
N ARG A 326 19.80 -15.12 -8.10
CA ARG A 326 20.74 -14.00 -8.01
C ARG A 326 21.49 -13.92 -6.67
N GLY A 327 21.32 -14.90 -5.78
CA GLY A 327 22.02 -14.96 -4.50
C GLY A 327 21.60 -13.87 -3.51
N TYR A 328 20.33 -13.48 -3.51
CA TYR A 328 19.81 -12.56 -2.52
C TYR A 328 19.83 -13.17 -1.12
N ILE A 329 19.99 -12.33 -0.13
CA ILE A 329 19.81 -12.65 1.29
C ILE A 329 18.60 -11.85 1.78
N TRP A 330 17.62 -12.52 2.37
CA TRP A 330 16.44 -11.89 2.95
C TRP A 330 16.06 -12.54 4.28
N MET A 331 15.17 -11.90 5.04
CA MET A 331 14.72 -12.41 6.33
C MET A 331 13.87 -13.68 6.15
N ASP A 332 14.08 -14.68 7.00
CA ASP A 332 13.26 -15.90 7.06
C ASP A 332 11.89 -15.66 7.72
N SER A 333 11.73 -14.54 8.39
CA SER A 333 10.51 -14.13 9.08
C SER A 333 9.86 -12.93 8.39
N PRO A 334 8.54 -12.71 8.56
CA PRO A 334 7.86 -11.53 8.04
C PRO A 334 8.57 -10.24 8.50
N PRO A 335 8.69 -9.27 7.63
CA PRO A 335 8.07 -9.15 6.30
C PRO A 335 8.89 -9.70 5.12
N TRP A 336 9.83 -10.63 5.32
CA TRP A 336 10.74 -11.20 4.28
C TRP A 336 11.53 -10.15 3.53
N GLN A 337 11.99 -9.17 4.27
CA GLN A 337 12.71 -8.03 3.74
C GLN A 337 14.09 -8.46 3.23
N VAL A 338 14.47 -7.93 2.08
CA VAL A 338 15.82 -8.11 1.53
C VAL A 338 16.85 -7.47 2.44
N LEU A 339 17.85 -8.24 2.83
CA LEU A 339 19.02 -7.83 3.62
C LEU A 339 20.20 -7.47 2.72
N ALA A 340 20.40 -8.22 1.64
CA ALA A 340 21.39 -7.94 0.61
C ALA A 340 20.88 -8.45 -0.74
N SER A 341 21.27 -7.77 -1.83
CA SER A 341 20.97 -8.19 -3.20
C SER A 341 22.24 -8.54 -3.96
N ASP A 342 22.09 -8.85 -5.24
CA ASP A 342 23.22 -9.10 -6.13
C ASP A 342 24.15 -7.90 -6.34
N ARG A 343 23.70 -6.68 -5.96
CA ARG A 343 24.41 -5.41 -6.17
C ARG A 343 24.44 -4.50 -4.94
N LEU A 344 23.70 -4.83 -3.90
CA LEU A 344 23.62 -4.04 -2.66
C LEU A 344 24.03 -4.91 -1.48
N SER A 345 25.07 -4.49 -0.78
CA SER A 345 25.50 -5.12 0.47
C SER A 345 24.51 -4.81 1.61
N PHE A 346 24.55 -5.59 2.70
CA PHE A 346 23.74 -5.32 3.90
C PHE A 346 23.96 -3.90 4.46
N ALA A 347 25.22 -3.43 4.50
CA ALA A 347 25.52 -2.08 4.97
C ALA A 347 24.87 -0.99 4.12
N GLN A 348 24.82 -1.19 2.80
CA GLN A 348 24.12 -0.28 1.87
C GLN A 348 22.62 -0.33 2.06
N MET A 349 22.03 -1.53 2.22
CA MET A 349 20.60 -1.68 2.50
C MET A 349 20.21 -1.03 3.85
N ALA A 350 21.03 -1.19 4.90
CA ALA A 350 20.82 -0.51 6.18
C ALA A 350 20.89 1.02 6.05
N THR A 351 21.84 1.52 5.26
CA THR A 351 21.92 2.96 4.95
C THR A 351 20.69 3.48 4.24
N LEU A 352 20.14 2.72 3.26
CA LEU A 352 18.91 3.09 2.55
C LEU A 352 17.68 3.07 3.48
N GLN A 353 17.63 2.16 4.45
CA GLN A 353 16.59 2.18 5.49
C GLN A 353 16.67 3.41 6.38
N ASP A 354 17.86 3.78 6.83
CA ASP A 354 18.05 5.02 7.61
C ASP A 354 17.68 6.24 6.77
N LEU A 355 18.04 6.24 5.48
CA LEU A 355 17.68 7.30 4.53
C LEU A 355 16.16 7.44 4.39
N ALA A 356 15.43 6.32 4.34
CA ALA A 356 13.96 6.32 4.32
C ALA A 356 13.36 7.01 5.56
N ARG A 357 13.96 6.82 6.74
CA ARG A 357 13.56 7.49 7.98
C ARG A 357 13.85 8.99 7.94
N ILE A 358 15.01 9.39 7.40
CA ILE A 358 15.39 10.81 7.19
C ILE A 358 14.40 11.48 6.21
N ILE A 359 14.04 10.82 5.10
CA ILE A 359 13.03 11.32 4.16
C ILE A 359 11.70 11.55 4.89
N ASN A 360 11.27 10.59 5.70
CA ASN A 360 10.04 10.74 6.49
C ASN A 360 10.09 11.93 7.46
N LEU A 361 11.24 12.16 8.12
CA LEU A 361 11.41 13.25 9.09
C LEU A 361 11.49 14.64 8.44
N TYR A 362 12.14 14.77 7.29
CA TYR A 362 12.51 16.08 6.72
C TYR A 362 11.81 16.43 5.42
N TRP A 363 11.25 15.45 4.71
CA TRP A 363 10.45 15.68 3.51
C TRP A 363 8.96 15.51 3.77
N ASN A 364 8.54 14.34 4.24
CA ASN A 364 7.13 13.96 4.32
C ASN A 364 6.34 14.74 5.40
N LYS A 365 7.01 15.33 6.39
CA LYS A 365 6.35 16.22 7.37
C LYS A 365 5.94 17.57 6.76
N GLY A 366 6.46 17.93 5.60
CA GLY A 366 6.10 19.15 4.89
C GLY A 366 6.67 20.46 5.44
N GLU A 367 7.31 20.43 6.63
CA GLU A 367 7.81 21.60 7.34
C GLU A 367 8.88 22.38 6.53
N PHE A 368 9.67 21.69 5.72
CA PHE A 368 10.81 22.25 4.98
C PHE A 368 10.55 22.37 3.46
N ARG A 369 9.29 22.29 3.02
CA ARG A 369 8.97 22.23 1.58
C ARG A 369 9.55 23.41 0.78
N LYS A 370 9.50 24.63 1.32
CA LYS A 370 10.06 25.82 0.69
C LYS A 370 11.58 25.74 0.57
N GLN A 371 12.23 25.29 1.63
CA GLN A 371 13.70 25.13 1.67
C GLN A 371 14.17 24.05 0.70
N TRP A 372 13.47 22.89 0.65
CA TRP A 372 13.74 21.85 -0.33
C TRP A 372 13.61 22.37 -1.77
N SER A 373 12.54 23.11 -2.07
CA SER A 373 12.32 23.69 -3.38
C SER A 373 13.46 24.67 -3.78
N ALA A 374 13.93 25.47 -2.84
CA ALA A 374 15.05 26.41 -3.07
C ALA A 374 16.37 25.66 -3.32
N LEU A 375 16.73 24.71 -2.45
CA LEU A 375 17.97 23.92 -2.58
C LEU A 375 18.02 23.14 -3.91
N LEU A 376 16.90 22.54 -4.31
CA LEU A 376 16.82 21.83 -5.59
C LEU A 376 16.91 22.77 -6.79
N ALA A 377 16.32 23.98 -6.69
CA ALA A 377 16.43 25.00 -7.73
C ALA A 377 17.87 25.55 -7.88
N GLU A 378 18.66 25.55 -6.80
CA GLU A 378 20.09 25.88 -6.80
C GLU A 378 20.96 24.77 -7.39
N GLY A 379 20.38 23.63 -7.78
CA GLY A 379 21.07 22.50 -8.39
C GLY A 379 21.63 21.46 -7.41
N HIS A 380 21.27 21.54 -6.11
CA HIS A 380 21.65 20.52 -5.15
C HIS A 380 20.89 19.21 -5.41
N ARG A 381 21.55 18.07 -5.17
CA ARG A 381 20.94 16.74 -5.28
C ARG A 381 20.26 16.34 -3.97
N ALA A 382 19.00 15.96 -4.02
CA ALA A 382 18.22 15.55 -2.84
C ALA A 382 18.91 14.43 -2.07
N SER A 383 19.46 13.43 -2.77
CA SER A 383 20.17 12.30 -2.16
C SER A 383 21.37 12.75 -1.31
N GLN A 384 22.15 13.72 -1.79
CA GLN A 384 23.28 14.27 -1.05
C GLN A 384 22.82 15.04 0.19
N LEU A 385 21.77 15.83 0.07
CA LEU A 385 21.19 16.58 1.18
C LEU A 385 20.63 15.63 2.26
N PHE A 386 19.93 14.57 1.88
CA PHE A 386 19.46 13.55 2.82
C PHE A 386 20.60 12.78 3.48
N LEU A 387 21.66 12.44 2.76
CA LEU A 387 22.85 11.80 3.33
C LEU A 387 23.57 12.72 4.31
N ARG A 388 23.62 14.02 4.05
CA ARG A 388 24.19 15.02 4.96
C ARG A 388 23.37 15.11 6.26
N LEU A 389 22.05 15.11 6.18
CA LEU A 389 21.16 15.02 7.34
C LEU A 389 21.38 13.72 8.12
N LEU A 390 21.50 12.59 7.43
CA LEU A 390 21.79 11.30 8.06
C LEU A 390 23.14 11.30 8.79
N ALA A 391 24.17 11.84 8.17
CA ALA A 391 25.50 11.99 8.80
C ALA A 391 25.40 12.84 10.08
N ARG A 392 24.70 13.98 10.02
CA ARG A 392 24.50 14.85 11.20
C ARG A 392 23.76 14.14 12.33
N HIS A 393 22.74 13.35 12.02
CA HIS A 393 22.05 12.53 13.02
C HIS A 393 23.00 11.53 13.70
N ARG A 394 23.85 10.85 12.93
CA ARG A 394 24.82 9.89 13.45
C ARG A 394 25.89 10.56 14.32
N GLU A 395 26.42 11.71 13.90
CA GLU A 395 27.40 12.50 14.67
C GLU A 395 26.85 12.94 16.02
N GLN A 396 25.57 13.32 16.08
CA GLN A 396 24.92 13.79 17.29
C GLN A 396 24.26 12.67 18.12
N GLY A 397 24.35 11.40 17.68
CA GLY A 397 23.69 10.28 18.35
C GLY A 397 22.15 10.38 18.37
N LEU A 398 21.54 11.09 17.40
CA LEU A 398 20.11 11.32 17.36
C LEU A 398 19.36 10.12 16.81
N GLN A 399 18.20 9.86 17.39
CA GLN A 399 17.29 8.82 16.88
C GLN A 399 16.70 9.25 15.53
N LEU A 400 16.36 8.25 14.68
CA LEU A 400 15.69 8.46 13.39
C LEU A 400 14.16 8.37 13.49
N HIS A 401 13.60 8.61 14.67
CA HIS A 401 12.18 8.63 14.96
C HIS A 401 11.88 9.52 16.17
N SER A 402 10.62 9.95 16.31
CA SER A 402 10.13 10.68 17.50
C SER A 402 10.89 11.98 17.83
N ILE A 403 11.43 12.68 16.82
CA ILE A 403 12.12 13.96 16.99
C ILE A 403 11.12 15.10 16.91
N SER A 404 11.22 16.08 17.83
CA SER A 404 10.34 17.26 17.85
C SER A 404 10.56 18.14 16.60
N ALA A 405 9.54 18.91 16.21
CA ALA A 405 9.61 19.83 15.09
C ALA A 405 10.73 20.88 15.29
N ARG A 406 10.87 21.40 16.51
CA ARG A 406 11.93 22.34 16.88
C ARG A 406 13.32 21.74 16.63
N HIS A 407 13.58 20.54 17.11
CA HIS A 407 14.88 19.88 16.95
C HIS A 407 15.16 19.56 15.49
N ARG A 408 14.15 19.12 14.70
CA ARG A 408 14.32 18.96 13.24
C ARG A 408 14.72 20.26 12.56
N ALA A 409 14.13 21.41 12.97
CA ALA A 409 14.51 22.70 12.42
C ALA A 409 15.94 23.11 12.76
N GLU A 410 16.39 22.86 13.99
CA GLU A 410 17.77 23.11 14.43
C GLU A 410 18.78 22.25 13.62
N VAL A 411 18.52 20.96 13.47
CA VAL A 411 19.38 20.05 12.66
C VAL A 411 19.38 20.47 11.18
N PHE A 412 18.22 20.77 10.61
CA PHE A 412 18.11 21.21 9.21
C PHE A 412 18.92 22.50 8.99
N ALA A 413 18.76 23.50 9.86
CA ALA A 413 19.49 24.75 9.79
C ALA A 413 21.00 24.54 9.91
N SER A 414 21.45 23.65 10.81
CA SER A 414 22.89 23.35 10.99
C SER A 414 23.52 22.67 9.77
N CYS A 415 22.71 21.96 8.96
CA CYS A 415 23.19 21.32 7.74
C CYS A 415 23.24 22.30 6.54
N PHE A 416 22.34 23.29 6.48
CA PHE A 416 22.09 24.09 5.28
C PHE A 416 22.06 25.60 5.53
N ALA A 417 22.45 26.08 6.73
CA ALA A 417 22.67 27.50 6.96
C ALA A 417 23.76 28.03 6.01
N ALA A 418 23.53 29.20 5.45
CA ALA A 418 24.43 29.85 4.50
C ALA A 418 25.81 30.15 5.13
N GLY A 419 26.74 29.22 5.04
CA GLY A 419 28.08 29.32 5.61
C GLY A 419 29.08 28.29 5.12
N ASP A 420 28.62 27.13 4.66
CA ASP A 420 29.48 26.08 4.07
C ASP A 420 29.29 26.02 2.54
N ARG A 421 29.78 27.07 1.85
CA ARG A 421 30.01 27.05 0.38
C ARG A 421 31.39 26.48 0.10
#